data_e63196d39d8a616fe2190ad2c56e6b99
#
_entry.id   e63196d39d8a616fe2190ad2c56e6b99
#
_cell.length_a   1.000
_cell.length_b   1.000
_cell.length_c   1.000
_cell.angle_alpha   90.00
_cell.angle_beta   90.00
_cell.angle_gamma   90.00
#
_symmetry.space_group_name_H-M   'P 1'
#
loop_
_entity.id
_entity.type
_entity.pdbx_description
1 polymer ?
#
loop_
_entity_poly.entity_id
_entity_poly.type
_entity_poly.pdbx_seq_one_letter_code
_entity_poly.pdbx_strand_id
1 'polypeptide(L)'
;MTPLKRYLTAWSRHHRSGGFGIHSPYAYNFVQGVWRVRQPYYSYEGLHALIGTIKACTSRRQRRELDIIGEKEARLLFRVTNFFNPRHILQIGAATGIESVAMLEVSRQSRLYLYDGRLEQNVLAVRVLQSQLDRVECYDDITVAVDEFLEAGEGTMLALVNRTADEAVLHRLLDAGCVIVMRHLNSDEAMSGLFDSCCTHMLKGQTYSNGKIAILNPNAKLQREDFLLWL
;
A
#
# COMPACT_ATOMS: atom_id res chain seq x y z
N MET A 1 8.34 12.53 -24.46
CA MET A 1 7.52 13.64 -23.87
C MET A 1 8.30 14.92 -23.90
N THR A 2 7.75 16.02 -24.45
CA THR A 2 8.41 17.33 -24.47
C THR A 2 8.56 17.90 -23.04
N PRO A 3 9.61 18.73 -22.77
CA PRO A 3 9.81 19.35 -21.44
C PRO A 3 8.59 20.11 -20.94
N LEU A 4 7.86 20.77 -21.84
CA LEU A 4 6.63 21.50 -21.53
C LEU A 4 5.49 20.58 -21.04
N LYS A 5 5.30 19.40 -21.69
CA LYS A 5 4.32 18.40 -21.25
C LYS A 5 4.67 17.86 -19.86
N ARG A 6 5.96 17.64 -19.58
CA ARG A 6 6.42 17.21 -18.25
C ARG A 6 6.10 18.26 -17.17
N TYR A 7 6.35 19.53 -17.46
CA TYR A 7 6.07 20.63 -16.55
C TYR A 7 4.57 20.78 -16.27
N LEU A 8 3.74 20.78 -17.31
CA LEU A 8 2.28 20.88 -17.18
C LEU A 8 1.69 19.68 -16.41
N THR A 9 2.22 18.47 -16.65
CA THR A 9 1.80 17.27 -15.92
C THR A 9 2.21 17.35 -14.44
N ALA A 10 3.42 17.81 -14.14
CA ALA A 10 3.89 18.00 -12.77
C ALA A 10 3.07 19.06 -12.04
N TRP A 11 2.79 20.18 -12.71
CA TRP A 11 1.96 21.27 -12.18
C TRP A 11 0.52 20.82 -11.90
N SER A 12 -0.11 20.09 -12.84
CA SER A 12 -1.45 19.52 -12.66
C SER A 12 -1.50 18.54 -11.48
N ARG A 13 -0.48 17.67 -11.35
CA ARG A 13 -0.37 16.74 -10.21
C ARG A 13 -0.25 17.49 -8.88
N HIS A 14 0.56 18.57 -8.86
CA HIS A 14 0.73 19.40 -7.66
C HIS A 14 -0.58 20.07 -7.26
N HIS A 15 -1.31 20.66 -8.21
CA HIS A 15 -2.62 21.28 -7.95
C HIS A 15 -3.67 20.26 -7.47
N ARG A 16 -3.78 19.10 -8.11
CA ARG A 16 -4.70 18.03 -7.67
C ARG A 16 -4.36 17.49 -6.30
N SER A 17 -3.07 17.36 -5.97
CA SER A 17 -2.63 17.03 -4.60
C SER A 17 -3.05 18.10 -3.59
N GLY A 18 -3.36 19.32 -4.05
CA GLY A 18 -3.96 20.40 -3.30
C GLY A 18 -5.47 20.29 -3.10
N GLY A 19 -6.13 19.34 -3.73
CA GLY A 19 -7.59 19.22 -3.74
C GLY A 19 -8.25 20.08 -4.82
N PHE A 20 -7.49 20.81 -5.65
CA PHE A 20 -8.05 21.59 -6.75
C PHE A 20 -8.58 20.71 -7.87
N GLY A 21 -9.84 20.94 -8.27
CA GLY A 21 -10.51 20.16 -9.31
C GLY A 21 -10.95 18.77 -8.85
N ILE A 22 -10.96 18.49 -7.56
CA ILE A 22 -11.57 17.29 -6.99
C ILE A 22 -12.99 17.65 -6.57
N HIS A 23 -13.98 17.14 -7.31
CA HIS A 23 -15.40 17.40 -7.06
C HIS A 23 -16.04 16.38 -6.13
N SER A 24 -15.45 15.18 -6.01
CA SER A 24 -15.90 14.16 -5.07
C SER A 24 -15.54 14.53 -3.63
N PRO A 25 -16.52 14.71 -2.71
CA PRO A 25 -16.23 14.98 -1.30
C PRO A 25 -15.39 13.87 -0.66
N TYR A 26 -15.62 12.63 -1.06
CA TYR A 26 -14.85 11.48 -0.59
C TYR A 26 -13.38 11.58 -1.02
N ALA A 27 -13.14 11.80 -2.32
CA ALA A 27 -11.78 11.96 -2.84
C ALA A 27 -11.05 13.16 -2.20
N TYR A 28 -11.77 14.27 -2.01
CA TYR A 28 -11.22 15.44 -1.33
C TYR A 28 -10.77 15.09 0.11
N ASN A 29 -11.63 14.43 0.88
CA ASN A 29 -11.31 14.00 2.25
C ASN A 29 -10.14 13.03 2.27
N PHE A 30 -10.08 12.06 1.33
CA PHE A 30 -8.97 11.14 1.21
C PHE A 30 -7.65 11.87 0.91
N VAL A 31 -7.65 12.78 -0.07
CA VAL A 31 -6.44 13.54 -0.42
C VAL A 31 -5.99 14.42 0.74
N GLN A 32 -6.90 15.08 1.45
CA GLN A 32 -6.54 15.92 2.60
C GLN A 32 -6.09 15.08 3.80
N GLY A 33 -6.79 13.98 4.10
CA GLY A 33 -6.54 13.15 5.29
C GLY A 33 -5.42 12.13 5.14
N VAL A 34 -5.04 11.78 3.89
CA VAL A 34 -4.01 10.76 3.62
C VAL A 34 -2.81 11.35 2.91
N TRP A 35 -3.03 12.07 1.80
CA TRP A 35 -1.94 12.49 0.92
C TRP A 35 -1.22 13.75 1.41
N ARG A 36 -1.99 14.75 1.89
CA ARG A 36 -1.49 16.07 2.31
C ARG A 36 -1.15 16.21 3.78
N VAL A 37 -1.47 15.24 4.60
CA VAL A 37 -1.26 15.36 6.06
C VAL A 37 0.20 15.66 6.37
N ARG A 38 0.43 16.78 7.05
CA ARG A 38 1.73 17.21 7.57
C ARG A 38 1.87 17.00 9.06
N GLN A 39 0.75 16.76 9.75
CA GLN A 39 0.74 16.55 11.20
C GLN A 39 1.48 15.25 11.54
N PRO A 40 2.33 15.25 12.57
CA PRO A 40 2.99 14.04 13.03
C PRO A 40 1.98 13.12 13.73
N TYR A 41 2.04 11.84 13.40
CA TYR A 41 1.39 10.79 14.19
C TYR A 41 2.40 10.21 15.18
N TYR A 42 1.90 9.71 16.31
CA TYR A 42 2.74 9.11 17.36
C TYR A 42 3.64 7.97 16.84
N SER A 43 3.16 7.18 15.86
CA SER A 43 3.90 6.05 15.29
C SER A 43 5.05 6.47 14.35
N TYR A 44 5.12 7.75 13.94
CA TYR A 44 6.14 8.18 12.96
C TYR A 44 7.56 8.14 13.53
N GLU A 45 7.72 8.41 14.81
CA GLU A 45 9.03 8.34 15.49
C GLU A 45 9.53 6.90 15.53
N GLY A 46 8.66 5.94 15.89
CA GLY A 46 8.97 4.52 15.87
C GLY A 46 9.35 4.00 14.47
N LEU A 47 8.58 4.38 13.46
CA LEU A 47 8.89 4.02 12.06
C LEU A 47 10.21 4.64 11.59
N HIS A 48 10.49 5.89 11.95
CA HIS A 48 11.77 6.55 11.62
C HIS A 48 12.95 5.81 12.26
N ALA A 49 12.85 5.49 13.55
CA ALA A 49 13.87 4.76 14.29
C ALA A 49 14.10 3.36 13.70
N LEU A 50 13.02 2.62 13.37
CA LEU A 50 13.11 1.30 12.77
C LEU A 50 13.81 1.34 11.39
N ILE A 51 13.39 2.25 10.51
CA ILE A 51 14.02 2.45 9.20
C ILE A 51 15.49 2.83 9.35
N GLY A 52 15.80 3.72 10.29
CA GLY A 52 17.17 4.15 10.61
C GLY A 52 18.05 2.98 11.05
N THR A 53 17.55 2.16 11.97
CA THR A 53 18.24 0.97 12.48
C THR A 53 18.54 -0.03 11.37
N ILE A 54 17.55 -0.36 10.53
CA ILE A 54 17.75 -1.28 9.41
C ILE A 54 18.79 -0.72 8.44
N LYS A 55 18.70 0.56 8.11
CA LYS A 55 19.67 1.22 7.23
C LYS A 55 21.08 1.24 7.85
N ALA A 56 21.21 1.42 9.14
CA ALA A 56 22.53 1.39 9.81
C ALA A 56 23.16 -0.01 9.79
N CYS A 57 22.33 -1.06 9.93
CA CYS A 57 22.78 -2.46 9.93
C CYS A 57 23.00 -3.06 8.54
N THR A 58 22.69 -2.32 7.45
CA THR A 58 22.77 -2.83 6.09
C THR A 58 23.78 -2.03 5.24
N SER A 59 24.56 -2.75 4.43
CA SER A 59 25.43 -2.13 3.43
C SER A 59 24.63 -1.48 2.29
N ARG A 60 25.29 -0.61 1.49
CA ARG A 60 24.65 0.00 0.31
C ARG A 60 24.10 -1.03 -0.69
N ARG A 61 24.81 -2.16 -0.86
CA ARG A 61 24.39 -3.24 -1.74
C ARG A 61 23.14 -3.92 -1.18
N GLN A 62 23.17 -4.33 0.09
CA GLN A 62 22.03 -4.95 0.73
C GLN A 62 20.77 -4.06 0.74
N ARG A 63 20.92 -2.74 0.90
CA ARG A 63 19.77 -1.79 0.84
C ARG A 63 19.07 -1.78 -0.50
N ARG A 64 19.80 -2.03 -1.61
CA ARG A 64 19.19 -2.12 -2.95
C ARG A 64 18.48 -3.45 -3.15
N GLU A 65 19.04 -4.53 -2.60
CA GLU A 65 18.48 -5.89 -2.71
C GLU A 65 17.28 -6.09 -1.81
N LEU A 66 17.26 -5.46 -0.63
CA LEU A 66 16.21 -5.61 0.38
C LEU A 66 14.98 -4.71 0.17
N ASP A 67 15.03 -3.81 -0.80
CA ASP A 67 13.94 -2.85 -1.06
C ASP A 67 13.41 -2.16 0.22
N ILE A 68 14.31 -1.52 0.95
CA ILE A 68 13.93 -0.83 2.19
C ILE A 68 13.03 0.35 1.87
N ILE A 69 11.79 0.29 2.33
CA ILE A 69 10.80 1.35 2.14
C ILE A 69 11.31 2.71 2.64
N GLY A 70 11.03 3.75 1.87
CA GLY A 70 11.32 5.13 2.27
C GLY A 70 10.37 5.64 3.34
N GLU A 71 10.84 6.56 4.19
CA GLU A 71 10.04 7.12 5.29
C GLU A 71 8.73 7.75 4.83
N LYS A 72 8.75 8.51 3.73
CA LYS A 72 7.54 9.13 3.16
C LYS A 72 6.50 8.09 2.77
N GLU A 73 6.95 6.98 2.20
CA GLU A 73 6.09 5.91 1.74
C GLU A 73 5.56 5.07 2.91
N ALA A 74 6.39 4.77 3.92
CA ALA A 74 5.96 4.11 5.16
C ALA A 74 4.89 4.95 5.90
N ARG A 75 5.10 6.27 5.99
CA ARG A 75 4.12 7.20 6.54
C ARG A 75 2.83 7.26 5.71
N LEU A 76 2.92 7.15 4.38
CA LEU A 76 1.75 7.07 3.52
C LEU A 76 0.97 5.77 3.79
N LEU A 77 1.63 4.62 3.88
CA LEU A 77 0.99 3.34 4.23
C LEU A 77 0.27 3.44 5.57
N PHE A 78 0.93 3.99 6.59
CA PHE A 78 0.29 4.23 7.89
C PHE A 78 -0.99 5.06 7.73
N ARG A 79 -0.96 6.17 6.99
CA ARG A 79 -2.12 7.05 6.81
C ARG A 79 -3.24 6.40 6.01
N VAL A 80 -2.90 5.64 4.96
CA VAL A 80 -3.88 4.85 4.19
C VAL A 80 -4.58 3.87 5.12
N THR A 81 -3.81 3.10 5.87
CA THR A 81 -4.36 2.12 6.82
C THR A 81 -5.20 2.80 7.89
N ASN A 82 -4.76 3.94 8.43
CA ASN A 82 -5.51 4.71 9.42
C ASN A 82 -6.83 5.28 8.86
N PHE A 83 -6.85 5.68 7.59
CA PHE A 83 -8.07 6.20 6.94
C PHE A 83 -9.12 5.11 6.75
N PHE A 84 -8.70 3.93 6.30
CA PHE A 84 -9.60 2.79 6.07
C PHE A 84 -9.88 1.98 7.34
N ASN A 85 -9.00 2.04 8.32
CA ASN A 85 -9.05 1.32 9.59
C ASN A 85 -9.46 -0.17 9.44
N PRO A 86 -8.72 -0.96 8.64
CA PRO A 86 -9.09 -2.34 8.33
C PRO A 86 -8.88 -3.24 9.55
N ARG A 87 -9.79 -4.19 9.74
CA ARG A 87 -9.59 -5.29 10.69
C ARG A 87 -8.67 -6.38 10.13
N HIS A 88 -8.77 -6.62 8.82
CA HIS A 88 -8.03 -7.64 8.10
C HIS A 88 -7.15 -6.98 7.04
N ILE A 89 -5.88 -7.32 7.05
CA ILE A 89 -4.87 -6.81 6.13
C ILE A 89 -4.21 -8.00 5.46
N LEU A 90 -4.25 -8.06 4.14
CA LEU A 90 -3.47 -9.02 3.36
C LEU A 90 -2.19 -8.33 2.89
N GLN A 91 -1.05 -9.01 2.99
CA GLN A 91 0.20 -8.52 2.40
C GLN A 91 0.81 -9.59 1.50
N ILE A 92 1.02 -9.23 0.23
CA ILE A 92 1.68 -10.06 -0.77
C ILE A 92 3.12 -9.59 -0.92
N GLY A 93 4.06 -10.38 -0.36
CA GLY A 93 5.48 -10.06 -0.27
C GLY A 93 5.85 -9.33 1.02
N ALA A 94 6.64 -9.98 1.87
CA ALA A 94 7.03 -9.47 3.19
C ALA A 94 7.98 -8.26 3.12
N ALA A 95 8.70 -8.10 2.01
CA ALA A 95 9.77 -7.10 1.87
C ALA A 95 10.69 -7.07 3.10
N THR A 96 10.79 -5.95 3.81
CA THR A 96 11.60 -5.85 5.04
C THR A 96 10.78 -5.99 6.32
N GLY A 97 9.45 -6.14 6.23
CA GLY A 97 8.53 -6.15 7.37
C GLY A 97 8.19 -4.75 7.92
N ILE A 98 8.86 -3.69 7.48
CA ILE A 98 8.56 -2.31 7.91
C ILE A 98 7.15 -1.91 7.46
N GLU A 99 6.75 -2.32 6.28
CA GLU A 99 5.42 -2.11 5.71
C GLU A 99 4.34 -2.71 6.61
N SER A 100 4.54 -3.95 7.04
CA SER A 100 3.65 -4.66 7.97
C SER A 100 3.54 -3.91 9.29
N VAL A 101 4.67 -3.49 9.87
CA VAL A 101 4.68 -2.69 11.10
C VAL A 101 3.92 -1.39 10.91
N ALA A 102 4.15 -0.66 9.80
CA ALA A 102 3.46 0.60 9.52
C ALA A 102 1.94 0.45 9.48
N MET A 103 1.43 -0.67 8.97
CA MET A 103 0.00 -0.96 8.92
C MET A 103 -0.54 -1.44 10.27
N LEU A 104 0.18 -2.30 10.98
CA LEU A 104 -0.24 -2.87 12.27
C LEU A 104 -0.21 -1.86 13.43
N GLU A 105 0.61 -0.80 13.33
CA GLU A 105 0.67 0.29 14.32
C GLU A 105 -0.60 1.14 14.36
N VAL A 106 -1.50 1.03 13.39
CA VAL A 106 -2.76 1.78 13.35
C VAL A 106 -3.75 1.27 14.38
N SER A 107 -3.90 -0.04 14.52
CA SER A 107 -4.87 -0.66 15.43
C SER A 107 -4.36 -1.98 15.97
N ARG A 108 -4.52 -2.20 17.26
CA ARG A 108 -4.22 -3.49 17.91
C ARG A 108 -5.22 -4.60 17.52
N GLN A 109 -6.36 -4.23 16.95
CA GLN A 109 -7.37 -5.19 16.48
C GLN A 109 -7.12 -5.70 15.08
N SER A 110 -6.21 -5.05 14.31
CA SER A 110 -5.87 -5.47 12.96
C SER A 110 -5.06 -6.76 12.98
N ARG A 111 -5.42 -7.69 12.09
CA ARG A 111 -4.70 -8.94 11.81
C ARG A 111 -4.09 -8.87 10.43
N LEU A 112 -2.89 -9.45 10.29
CA LEU A 112 -2.14 -9.47 9.04
C LEU A 112 -2.04 -10.91 8.53
N TYR A 113 -2.51 -11.12 7.32
CA TYR A 113 -2.36 -12.33 6.50
C TYR A 113 -1.17 -12.09 5.57
N LEU A 114 -0.03 -12.67 5.90
CA LEU A 114 1.23 -12.42 5.18
C LEU A 114 1.56 -13.59 4.28
N TYR A 115 1.47 -13.38 2.98
CA TYR A 115 1.99 -14.31 1.99
C TYR A 115 3.39 -13.89 1.55
N ASP A 116 4.36 -14.79 1.73
CA ASP A 116 5.69 -14.68 1.13
C ASP A 116 6.28 -16.07 0.96
N GLY A 117 6.32 -16.59 -0.27
CA GLY A 117 6.85 -17.94 -0.58
C GLY A 117 8.34 -18.12 -0.21
N ARG A 118 8.97 -17.15 0.45
CA ARG A 118 10.36 -17.21 0.95
C ARG A 118 10.51 -16.64 2.35
N LEU A 119 9.44 -16.58 3.13
CA LEU A 119 9.46 -15.91 4.44
C LEU A 119 10.52 -16.53 5.38
N GLU A 120 10.67 -17.85 5.38
CA GLU A 120 11.69 -18.54 6.19
C GLU A 120 13.12 -18.07 5.87
N GLN A 121 13.36 -17.67 4.63
CA GLN A 121 14.65 -17.11 4.18
C GLN A 121 14.78 -15.62 4.48
N ASN A 122 13.68 -14.95 4.79
CA ASN A 122 13.64 -13.51 5.07
C ASN A 122 13.81 -13.22 6.57
N VAL A 123 14.98 -13.55 7.10
CA VAL A 123 15.34 -13.38 8.53
C VAL A 123 15.09 -11.94 9.00
N LEU A 124 15.25 -10.95 8.13
CA LEU A 124 15.03 -9.55 8.49
C LEU A 124 13.56 -9.26 8.76
N ALA A 125 12.66 -9.67 7.87
CA ALA A 125 11.23 -9.46 8.05
C ALA A 125 10.72 -10.17 9.30
N VAL A 126 11.13 -11.42 9.54
CA VAL A 126 10.78 -12.17 10.75
C VAL A 126 11.23 -11.43 12.01
N ARG A 127 12.47 -10.91 12.03
CA ARG A 127 12.99 -10.15 13.16
C ARG A 127 12.25 -8.84 13.39
N VAL A 128 11.91 -8.12 12.32
CA VAL A 128 11.16 -6.86 12.39
C VAL A 128 9.75 -7.10 12.92
N LEU A 129 9.12 -8.20 12.53
CA LEU A 129 7.75 -8.55 12.95
C LEU A 129 7.68 -9.24 14.32
N GLN A 130 8.81 -9.53 14.97
CA GLN A 130 8.86 -10.31 16.20
C GLN A 130 7.91 -9.83 17.30
N SER A 131 7.73 -8.51 17.44
CA SER A 131 6.83 -7.91 18.44
C SER A 131 5.35 -7.91 18.04
N GLN A 132 5.02 -8.37 16.84
CA GLN A 132 3.68 -8.35 16.24
C GLN A 132 3.18 -9.75 15.86
N LEU A 133 3.96 -10.81 16.14
CA LEU A 133 3.68 -12.18 15.69
C LEU A 133 2.35 -12.74 16.20
N ASP A 134 1.83 -12.23 17.30
CA ASP A 134 0.51 -12.57 17.84
C ASP A 134 -0.66 -12.16 16.92
N ARG A 135 -0.38 -11.29 15.94
CA ARG A 135 -1.35 -10.73 14.99
C ARG A 135 -1.01 -11.01 13.53
N VAL A 136 0.03 -11.82 13.27
CA VAL A 136 0.52 -12.13 11.93
C VAL A 136 0.37 -13.61 11.66
N GLU A 137 -0.39 -13.95 10.64
CA GLU A 137 -0.53 -15.29 10.10
C GLU A 137 0.26 -15.37 8.79
N CYS A 138 1.14 -16.38 8.68
CA CYS A 138 2.07 -16.50 7.56
C CYS A 138 1.66 -17.67 6.65
N TYR A 139 1.70 -17.44 5.34
CA TYR A 139 1.26 -18.40 4.33
C TYR A 139 2.31 -18.58 3.25
N ASP A 140 2.49 -19.83 2.81
CA ASP A 140 3.34 -20.21 1.69
C ASP A 140 2.57 -20.34 0.38
N ASP A 141 1.23 -20.43 0.46
CA ASP A 141 0.32 -20.47 -0.68
C ASP A 141 -0.56 -19.23 -0.69
N ILE A 142 -0.54 -18.50 -1.83
CA ILE A 142 -1.29 -17.26 -2.01
C ILE A 142 -2.80 -17.51 -2.03
N THR A 143 -3.24 -18.66 -2.55
CA THR A 143 -4.66 -18.98 -2.65
C THR A 143 -5.24 -19.18 -1.27
N VAL A 144 -4.55 -19.94 -0.43
CA VAL A 144 -4.94 -20.17 0.97
C VAL A 144 -4.96 -18.86 1.74
N ALA A 145 -3.92 -18.01 1.59
CA ALA A 145 -3.87 -16.70 2.24
C ALA A 145 -5.06 -15.81 1.87
N VAL A 146 -5.42 -15.79 0.59
CA VAL A 146 -6.54 -14.99 0.08
C VAL A 146 -7.88 -15.57 0.53
N ASP A 147 -8.04 -16.89 0.53
CA ASP A 147 -9.26 -17.55 0.97
C ASP A 147 -9.55 -17.23 2.44
N GLU A 148 -8.59 -17.47 3.33
CA GLU A 148 -8.74 -17.17 4.75
C GLU A 148 -8.92 -15.67 5.04
N PHE A 149 -8.21 -14.81 4.31
CA PHE A 149 -8.39 -13.37 4.42
C PHE A 149 -9.80 -12.93 4.02
N LEU A 150 -10.37 -13.48 2.94
CA LEU A 150 -11.70 -13.14 2.46
C LEU A 150 -12.80 -13.76 3.35
N GLU A 151 -12.59 -14.97 3.89
CA GLU A 151 -13.51 -15.62 4.83
C GLU A 151 -13.59 -14.88 6.16
N ALA A 152 -12.48 -14.31 6.64
CA ALA A 152 -12.43 -13.51 7.84
C ALA A 152 -13.09 -12.13 7.71
N GLY A 153 -13.42 -11.71 6.50
CA GLY A 153 -13.73 -10.36 6.06
C GLY A 153 -14.97 -9.70 6.59
N GLU A 154 -15.08 -9.51 7.89
CA GLU A 154 -16.02 -8.54 8.46
C GLU A 154 -15.40 -7.14 8.48
N GLY A 155 -16.03 -6.18 7.79
CA GLY A 155 -15.61 -4.78 7.76
C GLY A 155 -14.75 -4.39 6.57
N THR A 156 -13.92 -3.35 6.74
CA THR A 156 -13.03 -2.88 5.68
C THR A 156 -11.82 -3.80 5.58
N MET A 157 -11.55 -4.26 4.37
CA MET A 157 -10.38 -5.06 4.01
C MET A 157 -9.36 -4.23 3.26
N LEU A 158 -8.07 -4.45 3.52
CA LEU A 158 -6.97 -3.78 2.83
C LEU A 158 -5.92 -4.81 2.41
N ALA A 159 -5.48 -4.74 1.16
CA ALA A 159 -4.37 -5.55 0.67
C ALA A 159 -3.18 -4.66 0.27
N LEU A 160 -1.97 -5.04 0.67
CA LEU A 160 -0.71 -4.47 0.22
C LEU A 160 -0.02 -5.44 -0.73
N VAL A 161 0.27 -4.97 -1.94
CA VAL A 161 0.94 -5.74 -2.98
C VAL A 161 2.34 -5.16 -3.20
N ASN A 162 3.35 -5.84 -2.65
CA ASN A 162 4.76 -5.49 -2.76
C ASN A 162 5.48 -6.19 -3.91
N ARG A 163 4.89 -7.22 -4.46
CA ARG A 163 5.42 -7.98 -5.60
C ARG A 163 4.29 -8.50 -6.48
N THR A 164 4.63 -8.88 -7.69
CA THR A 164 3.69 -9.43 -8.66
C THR A 164 2.96 -10.66 -8.12
N ALA A 165 1.69 -10.74 -8.41
CA ALA A 165 0.81 -11.86 -8.12
C ALA A 165 0.00 -12.19 -9.38
N ASP A 166 -0.76 -13.29 -9.34
CA ASP A 166 -1.71 -13.59 -10.40
C ASP A 166 -2.78 -12.49 -10.48
N GLU A 167 -3.08 -12.06 -11.70
CA GLU A 167 -4.11 -11.06 -12.00
C GLU A 167 -5.47 -11.47 -11.43
N ALA A 168 -5.84 -12.75 -11.54
CA ALA A 168 -7.08 -13.28 -11.01
C ALA A 168 -7.22 -13.10 -9.49
N VAL A 169 -6.11 -13.16 -8.75
CA VAL A 169 -6.09 -12.90 -7.30
C VAL A 169 -6.46 -11.44 -7.02
N LEU A 170 -5.88 -10.50 -7.75
CA LEU A 170 -6.16 -9.07 -7.54
C LEU A 170 -7.59 -8.71 -7.95
N HIS A 171 -8.10 -9.27 -9.05
CA HIS A 171 -9.49 -9.09 -9.48
C HIS A 171 -10.46 -9.61 -8.41
N ARG A 172 -10.20 -10.80 -7.87
CA ARG A 172 -11.00 -11.38 -6.78
C ARG A 172 -11.03 -10.50 -5.54
N LEU A 173 -9.91 -9.90 -5.16
CA LEU A 173 -9.83 -8.94 -4.05
C LEU A 173 -10.66 -7.68 -4.33
N LEU A 174 -10.58 -7.13 -5.55
CA LEU A 174 -11.39 -5.97 -5.97
C LEU A 174 -12.88 -6.27 -5.95
N ASP A 175 -13.31 -7.44 -6.46
CA ASP A 175 -14.70 -7.87 -6.48
C ASP A 175 -15.26 -8.06 -5.06
N ALA A 176 -14.42 -8.46 -4.11
CA ALA A 176 -14.76 -8.52 -2.68
C ALA A 176 -14.79 -7.13 -1.99
N GLY A 177 -14.52 -6.05 -2.73
CA GLY A 177 -14.50 -4.69 -2.16
C GLY A 177 -13.24 -4.34 -1.37
N CYS A 178 -12.16 -5.12 -1.50
CA CYS A 178 -10.92 -4.89 -0.82
C CYS A 178 -10.18 -3.67 -1.38
N VAL A 179 -9.74 -2.77 -0.53
CA VAL A 179 -8.84 -1.68 -0.92
C VAL A 179 -7.45 -2.25 -1.17
N ILE A 180 -6.88 -1.98 -2.35
CA ILE A 180 -5.57 -2.49 -2.71
C ILE A 180 -4.56 -1.34 -2.77
N VAL A 181 -3.42 -1.52 -2.12
CA VAL A 181 -2.25 -0.65 -2.22
C VAL A 181 -1.18 -1.40 -3.02
N MET A 182 -0.75 -0.85 -4.14
CA MET A 182 0.29 -1.43 -5.01
C MET A 182 1.54 -0.57 -4.97
N ARG A 183 2.72 -1.18 -4.83
CA ARG A 183 4.02 -0.51 -4.85
C ARG A 183 4.80 -0.88 -6.13
N HIS A 184 5.92 -0.22 -6.35
CA HIS A 184 6.88 -0.50 -7.44
C HIS A 184 6.39 -0.26 -8.87
N LEU A 185 5.32 0.51 -9.07
CA LEU A 185 4.74 0.75 -10.39
C LEU A 185 5.72 1.37 -11.41
N ASN A 186 6.74 2.10 -10.95
CA ASN A 186 7.73 2.73 -11.82
C ASN A 186 9.02 1.94 -12.00
N SER A 187 9.23 0.90 -11.22
CA SER A 187 10.45 0.09 -11.20
C SER A 187 10.24 -1.35 -11.65
N ASP A 188 8.99 -1.78 -11.72
CA ASP A 188 8.58 -3.13 -12.13
C ASP A 188 7.47 -3.02 -13.18
N GLU A 189 7.76 -3.42 -14.42
CA GLU A 189 6.83 -3.36 -15.55
C GLU A 189 5.65 -4.31 -15.36
N ALA A 190 5.86 -5.47 -14.75
CA ALA A 190 4.80 -6.42 -14.46
C ALA A 190 3.82 -5.86 -13.41
N MET A 191 4.33 -5.15 -12.37
CA MET A 191 3.48 -4.44 -11.41
C MET A 191 2.68 -3.32 -12.07
N SER A 192 3.29 -2.60 -13.02
CA SER A 192 2.55 -1.57 -13.79
C SER A 192 1.45 -2.19 -14.63
N GLY A 193 1.72 -3.31 -15.31
CA GLY A 193 0.71 -4.04 -16.09
C GLY A 193 -0.44 -4.56 -15.23
N LEU A 194 -0.14 -5.11 -14.05
CA LEU A 194 -1.16 -5.53 -13.09
C LEU A 194 -2.01 -4.36 -12.60
N PHE A 195 -1.41 -3.19 -12.36
CA PHE A 195 -2.16 -2.00 -11.98
C PHE A 195 -3.12 -1.56 -13.09
N ASP A 196 -2.67 -1.55 -14.35
CA ASP A 196 -3.50 -1.19 -15.50
C ASP A 196 -4.65 -2.20 -15.69
N SER A 197 -4.40 -3.50 -15.50
CA SER A 197 -5.43 -4.54 -15.50
C SER A 197 -6.45 -4.31 -14.39
N CYS A 198 -6.03 -4.09 -13.16
CA CYS A 198 -6.91 -3.76 -12.03
C CYS A 198 -7.76 -2.51 -12.30
N CYS A 199 -7.16 -1.47 -12.89
CA CYS A 199 -7.89 -0.26 -13.28
C CYS A 199 -8.95 -0.54 -14.33
N THR A 200 -8.69 -1.45 -15.27
CA THR A 200 -9.65 -1.85 -16.33
C THR A 200 -10.77 -2.69 -15.73
N HIS A 201 -10.47 -3.60 -14.82
CA HIS A 201 -11.44 -4.46 -14.14
C HIS A 201 -12.40 -3.66 -13.25
N MET A 202 -11.90 -2.63 -12.59
CA MET A 202 -12.66 -1.84 -11.62
C MET A 202 -13.62 -0.86 -12.31
N LEU A 203 -14.91 -1.20 -12.41
CA LEU A 203 -15.94 -0.38 -13.08
C LEU A 203 -16.38 0.84 -12.26
N LYS A 204 -16.25 0.80 -10.93
CA LYS A 204 -16.60 1.87 -10.00
C LYS A 204 -15.49 2.06 -8.98
N GLY A 205 -15.53 3.17 -8.26
CA GLY A 205 -14.52 3.47 -7.26
C GLY A 205 -13.45 4.44 -7.73
N GLN A 206 -12.39 4.60 -6.97
CA GLN A 206 -11.39 5.63 -7.21
C GLN A 206 -9.97 5.08 -7.11
N THR A 207 -9.08 5.57 -7.95
CA THR A 207 -7.64 5.29 -7.83
C THR A 207 -6.86 6.55 -7.50
N TYR A 208 -5.83 6.38 -6.69
CA TYR A 208 -4.93 7.46 -6.26
C TYR A 208 -3.50 7.00 -6.49
N SER A 209 -2.74 7.66 -7.37
CA SER A 209 -1.38 7.23 -7.70
C SER A 209 -0.44 8.41 -7.83
N ASN A 210 0.84 8.20 -7.47
CA ASN A 210 1.94 9.10 -7.82
C ASN A 210 2.87 8.52 -8.89
N GLY A 211 2.51 7.38 -9.48
CA GLY A 211 3.28 6.64 -10.46
C GLY A 211 4.32 5.69 -9.85
N LYS A 212 4.46 5.63 -8.52
CA LYS A 212 5.31 4.67 -7.78
C LYS A 212 4.46 3.75 -6.91
N ILE A 213 3.51 4.34 -6.24
CA ILE A 213 2.52 3.67 -5.41
C ILE A 213 1.13 4.07 -5.89
N ALA A 214 0.18 3.14 -5.87
CA ALA A 214 -1.22 3.39 -6.15
C ALA A 214 -2.10 2.79 -5.06
N ILE A 215 -3.24 3.43 -4.84
CA ILE A 215 -4.32 2.95 -3.98
C ILE A 215 -5.56 2.80 -4.86
N LEU A 216 -6.11 1.59 -4.91
CA LEU A 216 -7.35 1.27 -5.60
C LEU A 216 -8.44 1.08 -4.54
N ASN A 217 -9.49 1.88 -4.63
CA ASN A 217 -10.64 1.80 -3.75
C ASN A 217 -11.88 1.42 -4.56
N PRO A 218 -12.28 0.15 -4.59
CA PRO A 218 -13.38 -0.36 -5.42
C PRO A 218 -14.75 -0.08 -4.83
N ASN A 219 -14.93 0.98 -4.05
CA ASN A 219 -16.19 1.31 -3.41
C ASN A 219 -17.28 1.58 -4.46
N ALA A 220 -18.27 0.70 -4.54
CA ALA A 220 -19.36 0.76 -5.52
C ALA A 220 -20.25 2.02 -5.43
N LYS A 221 -20.20 2.75 -4.30
CA LYS A 221 -20.93 4.03 -4.12
C LYS A 221 -20.23 5.21 -4.76
N LEU A 222 -18.95 5.04 -5.17
CA LEU A 222 -18.16 6.08 -5.81
C LEU A 222 -18.21 5.96 -7.32
N GLN A 223 -18.18 7.09 -8.01
CA GLN A 223 -17.97 7.12 -9.46
C GLN A 223 -16.53 6.70 -9.78
N ARG A 224 -16.32 6.17 -10.98
CA ARG A 224 -14.99 5.81 -11.46
C ARG A 224 -14.20 7.08 -11.76
N GLU A 225 -13.14 7.31 -10.98
CA GLU A 225 -12.24 8.45 -11.13
C GLU A 225 -10.80 8.05 -10.81
N ASP A 226 -9.86 8.59 -11.59
CA ASP A 226 -8.43 8.35 -11.43
C ASP A 226 -7.70 9.64 -11.06
N PHE A 227 -7.02 9.62 -9.92
CA PHE A 227 -6.29 10.76 -9.40
C PHE A 227 -4.79 10.52 -9.47
N LEU A 228 -4.12 11.29 -10.33
CA LEU A 228 -2.67 11.31 -10.37
C LEU A 228 -2.16 12.45 -9.51
N LEU A 229 -1.49 12.11 -8.41
CA LEU A 229 -1.12 13.01 -7.33
C LEU A 229 0.40 13.15 -7.23
N TRP A 230 0.84 14.19 -6.50
CA TRP A 230 2.23 14.40 -6.12
C TRP A 230 2.43 14.03 -4.65
N LEU A 231 3.52 13.30 -4.30
CA LEU A 231 3.87 12.91 -2.92
C LEU A 231 5.11 13.66 -2.45
#